data_f3aaf028bfac69d0359a3f45c51b9a32
#
_entry.id   f3aaf028bfac69d0359a3f45c51b9a32
#
_cell.length_a   1.000
_cell.length_b   1.000
_cell.length_c   1.000
_cell.angle_alpha   90.00
_cell.angle_beta   90.00
_cell.angle_gamma   90.00
#
_symmetry.space_group_name_H-M   'P 1'
#
loop_
_entity.id
_entity.type
_entity.pdbx_description
1 polymer ?
#
loop_
_entity_poly.entity_id
_entity_poly.type
_entity_poly.pdbx_seq_one_letter_code
_entity_poly.pdbx_strand_id
1 'polypeptide(L)'
;EPIDPIVATTYGGDVRTWEIWPPLPEGLNLNGALARSGQANGTVSGAPMFEFELQVFTVWANNSQYHASVEITLQSVTPDPDDDDFELIYLDSELNITTNLDQVYMEPQIFGGNVSSWSISPELPEGLDFNTTNGLITGNATEEVNGSTYTVTGSNSLFMDTFSFTIFASHLDTDEDGVPDIFDPDDDGDGWNDTIE
;
A
#
# COMPACT_ATOMS: atom_id res chain seq x y z
N GLU A 1 -13.67 8.51 -14.76
CA GLU A 1 -12.24 8.80 -14.68
C GLU A 1 -11.51 8.10 -15.82
N PRO A 2 -10.48 8.72 -16.45
CA PRO A 2 -9.67 8.05 -17.47
C PRO A 2 -8.95 6.84 -16.90
N ILE A 3 -8.88 5.75 -17.67
CA ILE A 3 -8.05 4.60 -17.32
C ILE A 3 -6.56 4.91 -17.59
N ASP A 4 -5.67 4.27 -16.84
CA ASP A 4 -4.27 4.23 -17.20
C ASP A 4 -4.10 3.54 -18.56
N PRO A 5 -3.32 4.12 -19.49
CA PRO A 5 -3.18 3.56 -20.83
C PRO A 5 -2.59 2.15 -20.81
N ILE A 6 -3.34 1.19 -21.36
CA ILE A 6 -2.89 -0.20 -21.54
C ILE A 6 -2.17 -0.30 -22.87
N VAL A 7 -0.85 -0.47 -22.83
CA VAL A 7 0.00 -0.50 -24.02
C VAL A 7 0.36 -1.94 -24.39
N ALA A 8 0.00 -2.36 -25.59
CA ALA A 8 0.41 -3.66 -26.11
C ALA A 8 1.88 -3.63 -26.56
N THR A 9 2.65 -4.64 -26.16
CA THR A 9 4.03 -4.86 -26.61
C THR A 9 4.06 -6.04 -27.55
N THR A 10 4.67 -5.85 -28.74
CA THR A 10 4.84 -6.93 -29.72
C THR A 10 6.30 -7.23 -29.95
N TYR A 11 6.62 -8.50 -30.18
CA TYR A 11 7.93 -8.98 -30.55
C TYR A 11 7.87 -9.60 -31.94
N GLY A 12 8.75 -9.20 -32.85
CA GLY A 12 8.81 -9.71 -34.22
C GLY A 12 8.63 -8.64 -35.27
N GLY A 13 7.81 -8.92 -36.29
CA GLY A 13 7.64 -8.02 -37.43
C GLY A 13 6.73 -6.81 -37.15
N ASP A 14 6.72 -5.85 -38.09
CA ASP A 14 5.90 -4.64 -38.00
C ASP A 14 4.40 -4.96 -37.97
N VAL A 15 3.69 -4.37 -37.01
CA VAL A 15 2.23 -4.42 -36.94
C VAL A 15 1.65 -3.37 -37.89
N ARG A 16 0.63 -3.77 -38.67
CA ARG A 16 -0.07 -2.89 -39.62
C ARG A 16 -1.40 -2.38 -39.11
N THR A 17 -2.15 -3.25 -38.41
CA THR A 17 -3.44 -2.89 -37.85
C THR A 17 -3.62 -3.53 -36.48
N TRP A 18 -4.40 -2.84 -35.65
CA TRP A 18 -4.88 -3.34 -34.39
C TRP A 18 -6.39 -3.46 -34.44
N GLU A 19 -6.92 -4.52 -33.88
CA GLU A 19 -8.35 -4.79 -33.77
C GLU A 19 -8.66 -5.23 -32.35
N ILE A 20 -9.89 -4.97 -31.91
CA ILE A 20 -10.39 -5.41 -30.61
C ILE A 20 -11.81 -5.93 -30.73
N TRP A 21 -12.09 -7.01 -30.02
CA TRP A 21 -13.43 -7.57 -29.95
C TRP A 21 -13.70 -8.13 -28.54
N PRO A 22 -14.90 -7.95 -28.01
CA PRO A 22 -15.98 -7.10 -28.54
C PRO A 22 -15.57 -5.62 -28.66
N PRO A 23 -16.38 -4.78 -29.31
CA PRO A 23 -16.13 -3.34 -29.37
C PRO A 23 -15.99 -2.76 -27.97
N LEU A 24 -15.04 -1.83 -27.82
CA LEU A 24 -14.85 -1.12 -26.56
C LEU A 24 -16.10 -0.32 -26.19
N PRO A 25 -16.43 -0.21 -24.90
CA PRO A 25 -17.43 0.70 -24.38
C PRO A 25 -17.19 2.15 -24.83
N GLU A 26 -18.27 2.91 -24.98
CA GLU A 26 -18.19 4.34 -25.35
C GLU A 26 -17.29 5.12 -24.38
N GLY A 27 -16.40 5.93 -24.95
CA GLY A 27 -15.39 6.69 -24.20
C GLY A 27 -14.03 6.02 -24.11
N LEU A 28 -13.94 4.71 -24.38
CA LEU A 28 -12.68 4.00 -24.55
C LEU A 28 -12.29 3.87 -26.01
N ASN A 29 -11.02 3.93 -26.30
CA ASN A 29 -10.47 3.90 -27.66
C ASN A 29 -9.27 2.98 -27.75
N LEU A 30 -9.19 2.22 -28.85
CA LEU A 30 -7.98 1.52 -29.27
C LEU A 30 -7.20 2.41 -30.24
N ASN A 31 -6.04 2.85 -29.84
CA ASN A 31 -5.15 3.64 -30.69
C ASN A 31 -4.42 2.72 -31.67
N GLY A 32 -4.45 3.07 -32.96
CA GLY A 32 -3.76 2.34 -34.01
C GLY A 32 -4.61 1.40 -34.84
N ALA A 33 -5.95 1.37 -34.64
CA ALA A 33 -6.85 0.53 -35.43
C ALA A 33 -6.74 0.75 -36.94
N LEU A 34 -6.30 1.94 -37.38
CA LEU A 34 -6.13 2.31 -38.79
C LEU A 34 -4.80 3.00 -39.07
N ALA A 35 -3.77 2.83 -38.22
CA ALA A 35 -2.51 3.55 -38.40
C ALA A 35 -1.70 3.03 -39.60
N ARG A 36 -1.13 3.96 -40.33
CA ARG A 36 -0.12 3.65 -41.35
C ARG A 36 1.14 3.10 -40.64
N SER A 37 1.84 2.18 -41.29
CA SER A 37 3.02 1.49 -40.76
C SER A 37 3.91 2.41 -39.91
N GLY A 38 4.18 1.99 -38.67
CA GLY A 38 5.13 2.64 -37.76
C GLY A 38 4.53 3.57 -36.71
N GLN A 39 3.22 3.76 -36.65
CA GLN A 39 2.57 4.63 -35.64
C GLN A 39 1.47 3.96 -34.80
N ALA A 40 1.17 2.71 -35.07
CA ALA A 40 0.19 1.96 -34.29
C ALA A 40 0.85 1.36 -33.06
N ASN A 41 0.42 1.76 -31.89
CA ASN A 41 0.99 1.25 -30.63
C ASN A 41 0.04 0.35 -29.83
N GLY A 42 -1.15 0.01 -30.38
CA GLY A 42 -2.13 -0.89 -29.74
C GLY A 42 -2.53 -0.45 -28.32
N THR A 43 -2.60 0.85 -28.07
CA THR A 43 -2.93 1.37 -26.75
C THR A 43 -4.43 1.48 -26.59
N VAL A 44 -4.96 0.87 -25.52
CA VAL A 44 -6.33 1.12 -25.06
C VAL A 44 -6.28 2.26 -24.04
N SER A 45 -7.08 3.30 -24.23
CA SER A 45 -7.11 4.49 -23.38
C SER A 45 -8.46 5.20 -23.45
N GLY A 46 -8.69 6.15 -22.57
CA GLY A 46 -9.89 6.95 -22.51
C GLY A 46 -10.61 6.84 -21.18
N ALA A 47 -11.83 7.40 -21.11
CA ALA A 47 -12.70 7.32 -19.95
C ALA A 47 -14.03 6.72 -20.39
N PRO A 48 -14.45 5.58 -19.84
CA PRO A 48 -15.76 5.03 -20.19
C PRO A 48 -16.87 6.00 -19.79
N MET A 49 -17.87 6.16 -20.63
CA MET A 49 -19.01 7.06 -20.37
C MET A 49 -20.07 6.44 -19.47
N PHE A 50 -20.09 5.11 -19.41
CA PHE A 50 -21.07 4.34 -18.64
C PHE A 50 -20.37 3.20 -17.91
N GLU A 51 -20.98 2.76 -16.83
CA GLU A 51 -20.58 1.54 -16.14
C GLU A 51 -20.78 0.32 -17.03
N PHE A 52 -19.87 -0.65 -16.89
CA PHE A 52 -20.03 -1.95 -17.54
C PHE A 52 -19.40 -3.04 -16.66
N GLU A 53 -20.04 -4.19 -16.70
CA GLU A 53 -19.61 -5.39 -16.00
C GLU A 53 -18.23 -5.85 -16.49
N LEU A 54 -17.57 -6.67 -15.66
CA LEU A 54 -16.29 -7.28 -16.00
C LEU A 54 -16.38 -8.01 -17.35
N GLN A 55 -15.67 -7.54 -18.36
CA GLN A 55 -15.71 -8.05 -19.71
C GLN A 55 -14.31 -8.33 -20.25
N VAL A 56 -14.18 -9.45 -20.95
CA VAL A 56 -12.94 -9.83 -21.63
C VAL A 56 -12.97 -9.30 -23.06
N PHE A 57 -11.88 -8.67 -23.44
CA PHE A 57 -11.65 -8.14 -24.80
C PHE A 57 -10.42 -8.82 -25.39
N THR A 58 -10.50 -9.25 -26.62
CA THR A 58 -9.34 -9.77 -27.35
C THR A 58 -8.78 -8.69 -28.27
N VAL A 59 -7.52 -8.37 -28.12
CA VAL A 59 -6.79 -7.41 -28.95
C VAL A 59 -5.91 -8.19 -29.93
N TRP A 60 -6.04 -7.89 -31.21
CA TRP A 60 -5.21 -8.48 -32.26
C TRP A 60 -4.25 -7.46 -32.85
N ALA A 61 -3.02 -7.91 -33.05
CA ALA A 61 -1.99 -7.23 -33.83
C ALA A 61 -1.82 -7.96 -35.16
N ASN A 62 -2.10 -7.30 -36.27
CA ASN A 62 -2.10 -7.92 -37.59
C ASN A 62 -1.04 -7.32 -38.51
N ASN A 63 -0.43 -8.16 -39.36
CA ASN A 63 0.31 -7.75 -40.52
C ASN A 63 -0.13 -8.57 -41.75
N SER A 64 0.59 -8.44 -42.89
CA SER A 64 0.21 -9.09 -44.15
C SER A 64 0.32 -10.63 -44.12
N GLN A 65 0.94 -11.22 -43.13
CA GLN A 65 1.27 -12.64 -43.10
C GLN A 65 0.80 -13.34 -41.81
N TYR A 66 0.78 -12.61 -40.69
CA TYR A 66 0.52 -13.20 -39.36
C TYR A 66 -0.36 -12.28 -38.53
N HIS A 67 -1.00 -12.87 -37.52
CA HIS A 67 -1.67 -12.16 -36.44
C HIS A 67 -1.25 -12.75 -35.10
N ALA A 68 -1.29 -11.93 -34.08
CA ALA A 68 -1.13 -12.30 -32.68
C ALA A 68 -2.24 -11.66 -31.86
N SER A 69 -2.66 -12.28 -30.78
CA SER A 69 -3.70 -11.74 -29.91
C SER A 69 -3.31 -11.83 -28.44
N VAL A 70 -3.93 -10.96 -27.66
CA VAL A 70 -3.89 -10.96 -26.19
C VAL A 70 -5.29 -10.64 -25.65
N GLU A 71 -5.66 -11.27 -24.56
CA GLU A 71 -6.88 -10.94 -23.84
C GLU A 71 -6.60 -9.90 -22.76
N ILE A 72 -7.45 -8.90 -22.68
CA ILE A 72 -7.48 -7.93 -21.59
C ILE A 72 -8.85 -7.96 -20.95
N THR A 73 -8.89 -7.76 -19.65
CA THR A 73 -10.14 -7.71 -18.89
C THR A 73 -10.34 -6.29 -18.38
N LEU A 74 -11.50 -5.72 -18.69
CA LEU A 74 -11.88 -4.37 -18.28
C LEU A 74 -13.20 -4.40 -17.54
N GLN A 75 -13.33 -3.51 -16.58
CA GLN A 75 -14.54 -3.22 -15.84
C GLN A 75 -14.62 -1.71 -15.61
N SER A 76 -15.79 -1.15 -15.65
CA SER A 76 -16.02 0.21 -15.18
C SER A 76 -17.06 0.17 -14.08
N VAL A 77 -16.63 0.58 -12.92
CA VAL A 77 -17.52 0.86 -11.80
C VAL A 77 -17.47 2.37 -11.56
N THR A 78 -18.63 3.01 -11.41
CA THR A 78 -18.59 4.33 -10.77
C THR A 78 -18.19 4.08 -9.31
N PRO A 79 -17.30 4.87 -8.75
CA PRO A 79 -17.21 4.93 -7.31
C PRO A 79 -18.63 5.24 -6.80
N ASP A 80 -19.21 4.35 -6.01
CA ASP A 80 -20.46 4.64 -5.32
C ASP A 80 -20.19 5.91 -4.50
N PRO A 81 -20.88 7.03 -4.77
CA PRO A 81 -20.68 8.23 -3.97
C PRO A 81 -21.08 8.01 -2.50
N ASP A 82 -21.79 6.91 -2.21
CA ASP A 82 -22.14 6.46 -0.88
C ASP A 82 -21.22 5.32 -0.38
N ASP A 83 -20.23 4.86 -1.19
CA ASP A 83 -19.22 3.88 -0.79
C ASP A 83 -18.07 4.61 -0.06
N ASP A 84 -18.37 5.00 1.16
CA ASP A 84 -17.39 5.54 2.10
C ASP A 84 -16.63 4.42 2.84
N ASP A 85 -16.80 3.17 2.41
CA ASP A 85 -16.06 2.02 2.94
C ASP A 85 -14.58 2.17 2.60
N PHE A 86 -13.74 1.92 3.58
CA PHE A 86 -12.29 1.92 3.40
C PHE A 86 -11.67 0.76 4.17
N GLU A 87 -10.52 0.31 3.72
CA GLU A 87 -9.68 -0.65 4.43
C GLU A 87 -8.48 0.07 5.03
N LEU A 88 -8.26 -0.14 6.32
CA LEU A 88 -7.15 0.44 7.08
C LEU A 88 -6.09 -0.62 7.35
N ILE A 89 -4.88 -0.40 6.85
CA ILE A 89 -3.75 -1.31 7.05
C ILE A 89 -2.53 -0.52 7.54
N TYR A 90 -1.79 -1.11 8.48
CA TYR A 90 -0.40 -0.76 8.76
C TYR A 90 0.49 -1.91 8.32
N LEU A 91 1.72 -1.59 7.94
CA LEU A 91 2.65 -2.59 7.39
C LEU A 91 3.03 -3.65 8.43
N ASP A 92 3.20 -3.24 9.67
CA ASP A 92 3.64 -4.11 10.75
C ASP A 92 2.51 -4.36 11.76
N SER A 93 2.26 -5.63 12.05
CA SER A 93 1.32 -6.06 13.10
C SER A 93 2.01 -6.34 14.45
N GLU A 94 3.33 -6.28 14.49
CA GLU A 94 4.13 -6.45 15.68
C GLU A 94 5.36 -5.54 15.63
N LEU A 95 5.60 -4.79 16.68
CA LEU A 95 6.77 -3.94 16.87
C LEU A 95 7.63 -4.51 18.00
N ASN A 96 8.89 -4.80 17.68
CA ASN A 96 9.93 -5.13 18.65
C ASN A 96 10.89 -3.94 18.75
N ILE A 97 10.93 -3.26 19.87
CA ILE A 97 11.56 -1.95 20.05
C ILE A 97 12.57 -2.03 21.18
N THR A 98 13.77 -1.48 20.96
CA THR A 98 14.71 -1.16 22.04
C THR A 98 14.42 0.26 22.54
N THR A 99 14.09 0.40 23.82
CA THR A 99 13.72 1.71 24.38
C THR A 99 14.88 2.71 24.28
N ASN A 100 14.52 3.98 24.03
CA ASN A 100 15.45 5.10 23.85
C ASN A 100 16.40 4.97 22.64
N LEU A 101 16.35 3.88 21.88
CA LEU A 101 17.21 3.62 20.74
C LEU A 101 16.44 3.60 19.42
N ASP A 102 15.37 2.80 19.34
CA ASP A 102 14.65 2.60 18.09
C ASP A 102 13.61 3.70 17.83
N GLN A 103 13.70 4.28 16.63
CA GLN A 103 12.72 5.27 16.14
C GLN A 103 11.58 4.57 15.44
N VAL A 104 10.38 4.67 15.98
CA VAL A 104 9.16 4.15 15.37
C VAL A 104 8.64 5.13 14.31
N TYR A 105 8.23 4.60 13.17
CA TYR A 105 7.49 5.30 12.13
C TYR A 105 6.51 4.33 11.47
N MET A 106 5.23 4.44 11.78
CA MET A 106 4.16 3.63 11.19
C MET A 106 3.13 4.55 10.55
N GLU A 107 3.03 4.50 9.23
CA GLU A 107 2.07 5.26 8.44
C GLU A 107 0.93 4.34 7.99
N PRO A 108 -0.34 4.75 8.17
CA PRO A 108 -1.47 3.96 7.68
C PRO A 108 -1.55 3.99 6.17
N GLN A 109 -1.94 2.86 5.58
CA GLN A 109 -2.36 2.76 4.20
C GLN A 109 -3.88 2.64 4.18
N ILE A 110 -4.53 3.44 3.33
CA ILE A 110 -5.98 3.48 3.20
C ILE A 110 -6.32 3.14 1.77
N PHE A 111 -7.19 2.15 1.59
CA PHE A 111 -7.73 1.75 0.30
C PHE A 111 -9.23 1.98 0.29
N GLY A 112 -9.75 2.67 -0.72
CA GLY A 112 -11.16 3.04 -0.83
C GLY A 112 -11.46 4.47 -0.39
N GLY A 113 -12.44 4.65 0.47
CA GLY A 113 -12.95 5.95 0.93
C GLY A 113 -11.98 6.76 1.81
N ASN A 114 -12.41 7.91 2.25
CA ASN A 114 -11.62 8.81 3.10
C ASN A 114 -11.83 8.55 4.58
N VAL A 115 -10.77 8.67 5.37
CA VAL A 115 -10.85 8.68 6.84
C VAL A 115 -10.88 10.14 7.34
N SER A 116 -11.86 10.48 8.15
CA SER A 116 -12.03 11.83 8.69
C SER A 116 -11.71 11.95 10.19
N SER A 117 -11.61 10.84 10.89
CA SER A 117 -11.33 10.79 12.32
C SER A 117 -10.46 9.58 12.66
N TRP A 118 -9.50 9.79 13.56
CA TRP A 118 -8.55 8.78 13.98
C TRP A 118 -8.50 8.68 15.51
N SER A 119 -8.39 7.47 16.02
CA SER A 119 -8.17 7.21 17.42
C SER A 119 -7.35 5.94 17.65
N ILE A 120 -6.75 5.82 18.81
CA ILE A 120 -6.01 4.63 19.23
C ILE A 120 -6.42 4.24 20.66
N SER A 121 -6.46 2.96 20.93
CA SER A 121 -6.76 2.43 22.25
C SER A 121 -5.99 1.11 22.48
N PRO A 122 -5.39 0.93 23.66
CA PRO A 122 -5.14 1.93 24.72
C PRO A 122 -4.21 3.07 24.26
N GLU A 123 -3.92 4.04 25.15
CA GLU A 123 -2.86 5.05 24.91
C GLU A 123 -1.53 4.36 24.68
N LEU A 124 -0.73 4.93 23.76
CA LEU A 124 0.61 4.44 23.45
C LEU A 124 1.54 4.59 24.65
N PRO A 125 2.62 3.78 24.74
CA PRO A 125 3.66 3.93 25.73
C PRO A 125 4.32 5.30 25.69
N GLU A 126 4.90 5.73 26.80
CA GLU A 126 5.62 6.99 26.87
C GLU A 126 6.72 7.05 25.80
N GLY A 127 6.82 8.21 25.13
CA GLY A 127 7.77 8.45 24.03
C GLY A 127 7.24 8.11 22.64
N LEU A 128 6.10 7.42 22.52
CA LEU A 128 5.39 7.25 21.25
C LEU A 128 4.19 8.20 21.14
N ASP A 129 4.04 8.81 19.98
CA ASP A 129 2.97 9.75 19.66
C ASP A 129 2.04 9.20 18.58
N PHE A 130 0.73 9.42 18.74
CA PHE A 130 -0.29 9.13 17.74
C PHE A 130 -0.88 10.42 17.19
N ASN A 131 -0.78 10.61 15.89
CA ASN A 131 -1.36 11.76 15.19
C ASN A 131 -2.83 11.52 14.85
N THR A 132 -3.74 12.14 15.58
CA THR A 132 -5.20 12.02 15.41
C THR A 132 -5.74 12.65 14.13
N THR A 133 -4.89 13.27 13.30
CA THR A 133 -5.30 13.86 12.02
C THR A 133 -5.10 12.89 10.86
N ASN A 134 -4.05 12.06 10.91
CA ASN A 134 -3.67 11.19 9.80
C ASN A 134 -3.34 9.74 10.21
N GLY A 135 -3.48 9.39 11.49
CA GLY A 135 -3.21 8.03 11.98
C GLY A 135 -1.73 7.67 12.11
N LEU A 136 -0.81 8.59 11.85
CA LEU A 136 0.62 8.33 11.94
C LEU A 136 1.05 8.05 13.39
N ILE A 137 1.85 7.00 13.60
CA ILE A 137 2.50 6.67 14.86
C ILE A 137 3.99 6.93 14.71
N THR A 138 4.55 7.75 15.61
CA THR A 138 5.99 8.09 15.60
C THR A 138 6.51 8.21 17.02
N GLY A 139 7.81 8.17 17.16
CA GLY A 139 8.48 8.45 18.43
C GLY A 139 9.50 7.39 18.79
N ASN A 140 9.93 7.44 20.05
CA ASN A 140 10.94 6.57 20.59
C ASN A 140 10.44 6.15 21.99
N ALA A 141 10.04 4.88 22.14
CA ALA A 141 9.52 4.38 23.41
C ALA A 141 10.55 4.52 24.52
N THR A 142 10.14 5.03 25.68
CA THR A 142 11.01 5.24 26.84
C THR A 142 10.75 4.27 27.98
N GLU A 143 9.67 3.49 27.88
CA GLU A 143 9.28 2.51 28.90
C GLU A 143 9.15 1.10 28.30
N GLU A 144 9.33 0.09 29.14
CA GLU A 144 9.18 -1.31 28.76
C GLU A 144 7.71 -1.68 28.54
N VAL A 145 7.46 -2.46 27.47
CA VAL A 145 6.13 -3.00 27.13
C VAL A 145 6.25 -4.49 26.84
N ASN A 146 5.55 -5.30 27.56
CA ASN A 146 5.59 -6.75 27.42
C ASN A 146 4.37 -7.28 26.64
N GLY A 147 4.35 -7.04 25.33
CA GLY A 147 3.32 -7.61 24.46
C GLY A 147 1.93 -6.99 24.63
N SER A 148 1.83 -5.67 24.70
CA SER A 148 0.54 -4.96 24.74
C SER A 148 -0.02 -4.75 23.34
N THR A 149 -1.33 -5.01 23.19
CA THR A 149 -2.03 -4.82 21.90
C THR A 149 -2.72 -3.46 21.87
N TYR A 150 -2.52 -2.76 20.77
CA TYR A 150 -3.09 -1.45 20.46
C TYR A 150 -3.96 -1.56 19.23
N THR A 151 -5.10 -0.87 19.26
CA THR A 151 -6.03 -0.83 18.13
C THR A 151 -6.21 0.59 17.65
N VAL A 152 -5.81 0.83 16.41
CA VAL A 152 -6.12 2.08 15.69
C VAL A 152 -7.49 1.95 15.07
N THR A 153 -8.28 2.99 15.18
CA THR A 153 -9.59 3.11 14.54
C THR A 153 -9.58 4.32 13.62
N GLY A 154 -9.85 4.08 12.34
CA GLY A 154 -10.18 5.10 11.37
C GLY A 154 -11.70 5.14 11.18
N SER A 155 -12.28 6.34 11.04
CA SER A 155 -13.73 6.45 10.77
C SER A 155 -14.06 7.66 9.90
N ASN A 156 -15.17 7.58 9.20
CA ASN A 156 -15.84 8.68 8.53
C ASN A 156 -17.31 8.75 8.99
N SER A 157 -18.18 9.45 8.25
CA SER A 157 -19.58 9.62 8.63
C SER A 157 -20.42 8.35 8.55
N LEU A 158 -20.00 7.36 7.76
CA LEU A 158 -20.76 6.16 7.42
C LEU A 158 -20.05 4.87 7.78
N PHE A 159 -18.74 4.86 7.83
CA PHE A 159 -17.94 3.65 7.99
C PHE A 159 -16.83 3.79 9.04
N MET A 160 -16.38 2.65 9.57
CA MET A 160 -15.29 2.55 10.53
C MET A 160 -14.53 1.26 10.29
N ASP A 161 -13.22 1.36 10.26
CA ASP A 161 -12.34 0.20 10.22
C ASP A 161 -11.24 0.29 11.28
N THR A 162 -10.66 -0.86 11.63
CA THR A 162 -9.70 -0.98 12.73
C THR A 162 -8.52 -1.84 12.35
N PHE A 163 -7.34 -1.44 12.79
CA PHE A 163 -6.13 -2.25 12.71
C PHE A 163 -5.53 -2.43 14.11
N SER A 164 -5.15 -3.67 14.43
CA SER A 164 -4.53 -3.99 15.72
C SER A 164 -3.11 -4.47 15.53
N PHE A 165 -2.22 -3.99 16.39
CA PHE A 165 -0.82 -4.39 16.44
C PHE A 165 -0.34 -4.55 17.88
N THR A 166 0.76 -5.27 18.06
CA THR A 166 1.36 -5.54 19.37
C THR A 166 2.70 -4.86 19.51
N ILE A 167 2.97 -4.25 20.65
CA ILE A 167 4.27 -3.67 20.97
C ILE A 167 4.96 -4.50 22.04
N PHE A 168 6.20 -4.87 21.76
CA PHE A 168 7.21 -5.31 22.71
C PHE A 168 8.30 -4.25 22.76
N ALA A 169 8.57 -3.69 23.92
CA ALA A 169 9.64 -2.73 24.12
C ALA A 169 10.48 -3.16 25.33
N SER A 170 11.78 -3.29 25.12
CA SER A 170 12.72 -3.66 26.18
C SER A 170 13.91 -2.71 26.20
N HIS A 171 14.53 -2.55 27.34
CA HIS A 171 15.82 -1.88 27.42
C HIS A 171 16.90 -2.71 26.70
N LEU A 172 17.96 -2.04 26.27
CA LEU A 172 19.17 -2.70 25.77
C LEU A 172 19.82 -3.46 26.94
N ASP A 173 20.32 -4.64 26.63
CA ASP A 173 21.10 -5.53 27.52
C ASP A 173 22.22 -6.08 26.64
N THR A 174 23.39 -5.44 26.73
CA THR A 174 24.47 -5.64 25.74
C THR A 174 25.17 -6.96 25.91
N ASP A 175 25.36 -7.45 27.17
CA ASP A 175 26.01 -8.72 27.46
C ASP A 175 25.03 -9.90 27.66
N GLU A 176 23.71 -9.62 27.63
CA GLU A 176 22.63 -10.59 27.77
C GLU A 176 22.63 -11.32 29.12
N ASP A 177 23.11 -10.68 30.18
CA ASP A 177 23.11 -11.26 31.53
C ASP A 177 21.77 -11.13 32.26
N GLY A 178 20.84 -10.35 31.70
CA GLY A 178 19.50 -10.09 32.21
C GLY A 178 19.39 -8.82 33.06
N VAL A 179 20.45 -8.02 33.13
CA VAL A 179 20.45 -6.67 33.70
C VAL A 179 20.57 -5.68 32.56
N PRO A 180 19.54 -4.86 32.29
CA PRO A 180 19.64 -3.86 31.23
C PRO A 180 20.78 -2.85 31.47
N ASP A 181 21.43 -2.38 30.40
CA ASP A 181 22.55 -1.43 30.41
C ASP A 181 22.31 -0.22 31.33
N ILE A 182 21.07 0.29 31.37
CA ILE A 182 20.71 1.43 32.24
C ILE A 182 20.78 1.14 33.74
N PHE A 183 20.89 -0.11 34.16
CA PHE A 183 21.00 -0.58 35.53
C PHE A 183 22.26 -1.40 35.76
N ASP A 184 23.02 -1.71 34.72
CA ASP A 184 24.25 -2.48 34.76
C ASP A 184 25.46 -1.57 34.92
N PRO A 185 26.36 -1.84 35.81
CA PRO A 185 27.64 -1.14 35.92
C PRO A 185 28.74 -1.65 34.99
N ASP A 186 28.52 -2.78 34.27
CA ASP A 186 29.47 -3.48 33.42
C ASP A 186 28.70 -3.97 32.15
N ASP A 187 28.27 -3.00 31.34
CA ASP A 187 27.32 -3.20 30.22
C ASP A 187 27.78 -4.26 29.21
N ASP A 188 29.09 -4.46 29.04
CA ASP A 188 29.63 -5.40 28.05
C ASP A 188 30.15 -6.71 28.65
N GLY A 189 30.03 -6.89 29.99
CA GLY A 189 30.37 -8.11 30.71
C GLY A 189 31.84 -8.48 30.70
N ASP A 190 32.75 -7.50 30.47
CA ASP A 190 34.20 -7.73 30.43
C ASP A 190 34.86 -7.81 31.81
N GLY A 191 34.13 -7.48 32.86
CA GLY A 191 34.54 -7.52 34.25
C GLY A 191 35.12 -6.19 34.77
N TRP A 192 35.02 -5.15 33.99
CA TRP A 192 35.33 -3.78 34.36
C TRP A 192 34.03 -2.94 34.36
N ASN A 193 34.03 -1.92 35.17
CA ASN A 193 32.85 -1.05 35.28
C ASN A 193 32.98 0.10 34.28
N ASP A 194 31.93 0.36 33.46
CA ASP A 194 31.89 1.36 32.39
C ASP A 194 32.31 2.77 32.82
N THR A 195 32.16 3.09 34.09
CA THR A 195 32.60 4.40 34.62
C THR A 195 34.12 4.52 34.79
N ILE A 196 34.88 3.44 34.55
CA ILE A 196 36.32 3.35 34.75
C ILE A 196 37.11 3.28 33.43
N GLU A 197 36.41 2.95 32.37
CA GLU A 197 36.90 2.99 30.98
C GLU A 197 36.69 4.36 30.36
#